data_16d42296f8fe1b1117a8f04a41333d7f
#
_entry.id   16d42296f8fe1b1117a8f04a41333d7f
#
_cell.length_a   1.000
_cell.length_b   1.000
_cell.length_c   1.000
_cell.angle_alpha   90.00
_cell.angle_beta   90.00
_cell.angle_gamma   90.00
#
_symmetry.space_group_name_H-M   'P 1'
#
loop_
_entity.id
_entity.type
_entity.pdbx_description
1 polymer ?
#
loop_
_entity_poly.entity_id
_entity_poly.type
_entity_poly.pdbx_seq_one_letter_code
_entity_poly.pdbx_strand_id
1 'polypeptide(L)'
;SVASIASDVIDSEGYVVIGAVHRDVITGISEALRKEKYTTGIIDGSCSDVEKQRIVDQFQRGEIQALVCNIQSAGVGITLTKASNLIFAERMWNEIDNEQFEDRIHRIGQGMTCNYTSIFFQGTMDWFVNRSNQNKKGLANIYNK
;
A
#
# COMPACT_ATOMS: atom_id res chain seq x y z
N SER A 1 -0.18 -15.35 -3.88
CA SER A 1 -0.05 -14.18 -4.75
C SER A 1 -0.38 -12.91 -3.98
N VAL A 2 -0.01 -11.77 -4.55
CA VAL A 2 -0.29 -10.48 -3.93
C VAL A 2 -1.80 -10.26 -3.78
N ALA A 3 -2.57 -10.61 -4.80
CA ALA A 3 -4.02 -10.46 -4.75
C ALA A 3 -4.63 -11.30 -3.63
N SER A 4 -4.11 -12.48 -3.41
CA SER A 4 -4.56 -13.37 -2.33
C SER A 4 -4.29 -12.76 -0.96
N ILE A 5 -3.09 -12.22 -0.75
CA ILE A 5 -2.73 -11.54 0.49
C ILE A 5 -3.61 -10.31 0.70
N ALA A 6 -3.81 -9.54 -0.36
CA ALA A 6 -4.64 -8.33 -0.30
C ALA A 6 -6.09 -8.69 0.07
N SER A 7 -6.61 -9.76 -0.51
CA SER A 7 -7.94 -10.26 -0.20
C SER A 7 -8.09 -10.60 1.29
N ASP A 8 -7.10 -11.30 1.84
CA ASP A 8 -7.10 -11.65 3.26
C ASP A 8 -7.06 -10.40 4.15
N VAL A 9 -6.26 -9.41 3.77
CA VAL A 9 -6.17 -8.15 4.52
C VAL A 9 -7.49 -7.39 4.47
N ILE A 10 -8.13 -7.32 3.30
CA ILE A 10 -9.42 -6.64 3.16
C ILE A 10 -10.47 -7.33 4.01
N ASP A 11 -10.50 -8.66 3.99
CA ASP A 11 -11.48 -9.42 4.76
C ASP A 11 -11.32 -9.21 6.26
N SER A 12 -10.11 -9.01 6.76
CA SER A 12 -9.86 -8.82 8.18
C SER A 12 -9.87 -7.35 8.60
N GLU A 13 -9.32 -6.45 7.78
CA GLU A 13 -9.12 -5.04 8.15
C GLU A 13 -9.99 -4.06 7.35
N GLY A 14 -10.57 -4.51 6.26
CA GLY A 14 -11.45 -3.69 5.43
C GLY A 14 -10.79 -2.98 4.28
N TYR A 15 -9.55 -2.55 4.43
CA TYR A 15 -8.87 -1.70 3.45
C TYR A 15 -7.40 -2.07 3.34
N VAL A 16 -6.84 -1.88 2.14
CA VAL A 16 -5.43 -2.14 1.90
C VAL A 16 -4.88 -1.19 0.83
N VAL A 17 -3.61 -0.80 0.98
CA VAL A 17 -2.87 -0.08 -0.04
C VAL A 17 -1.79 -1.02 -0.57
N ILE A 18 -1.64 -1.08 -1.89
CA ILE A 18 -0.67 -1.95 -2.54
C ILE A 18 0.25 -1.08 -3.38
N GLY A 19 1.55 -1.18 -3.12
CA GLY A 19 2.57 -0.46 -3.88
C GLY A 19 3.23 -1.38 -4.89
N ALA A 20 3.41 -0.90 -6.10
CA ALA A 20 4.09 -1.62 -7.16
C ALA A 20 4.84 -0.63 -8.06
N VAL A 21 5.64 -1.13 -8.95
CA VAL A 21 6.47 -0.30 -9.82
C VAL A 21 6.02 -0.40 -11.28
N HIS A 22 5.81 -1.61 -11.77
CA HIS A 22 5.50 -1.83 -13.18
C HIS A 22 4.01 -1.83 -13.44
N ARG A 23 3.63 -1.20 -14.54
CA ARG A 23 2.22 -1.09 -14.93
C ARG A 23 1.54 -2.44 -15.06
N ASP A 24 2.24 -3.43 -15.62
CA ASP A 24 1.66 -4.77 -15.80
C ASP A 24 1.32 -5.42 -14.47
N VAL A 25 2.14 -5.21 -13.45
CA VAL A 25 1.88 -5.74 -12.11
C VAL A 25 0.69 -5.02 -11.49
N ILE A 26 0.63 -3.70 -11.62
CA ILE A 26 -0.48 -2.89 -11.12
C ILE A 26 -1.80 -3.34 -11.76
N THR A 27 -1.80 -3.49 -13.07
CA THR A 27 -2.99 -3.92 -13.82
C THR A 27 -3.42 -5.32 -13.41
N GLY A 28 -2.47 -6.24 -13.34
CA GLY A 28 -2.76 -7.62 -12.97
C GLY A 28 -3.38 -7.76 -11.59
N ILE A 29 -2.82 -7.05 -10.60
CA ILE A 29 -3.35 -7.07 -9.23
C ILE A 29 -4.75 -6.47 -9.21
N SER A 30 -4.95 -5.34 -9.88
CA SER A 30 -6.23 -4.66 -9.92
C SER A 30 -7.32 -5.51 -10.56
N GLU A 31 -7.00 -6.17 -11.66
CA GLU A 31 -7.95 -7.04 -12.33
C GLU A 31 -8.31 -8.25 -11.46
N ALA A 32 -7.32 -8.84 -10.79
CA ALA A 32 -7.57 -9.98 -9.91
C ALA A 32 -8.49 -9.60 -8.75
N LEU A 33 -8.29 -8.43 -8.16
CA LEU A 33 -9.12 -7.96 -7.06
C LEU A 33 -10.54 -7.61 -7.52
N ARG A 34 -10.67 -6.98 -8.67
CA ARG A 34 -11.99 -6.67 -9.24
C ARG A 34 -12.76 -7.93 -9.58
N LYS A 35 -12.07 -8.95 -10.03
CA LYS A 35 -12.67 -10.24 -10.33
C LYS A 35 -13.29 -10.87 -9.09
N GLU A 36 -12.70 -10.63 -7.94
CA GLU A 36 -13.24 -11.07 -6.65
C GLU A 36 -14.19 -10.05 -6.03
N LYS A 37 -14.56 -9.03 -6.79
CA LYS A 37 -15.58 -8.02 -6.44
C LYS A 37 -15.15 -7.04 -5.35
N TYR A 38 -13.85 -6.86 -5.15
CA TYR A 38 -13.37 -5.80 -4.30
C TYR A 38 -13.33 -4.49 -5.08
N THR A 39 -13.77 -3.41 -4.44
CA THR A 39 -13.68 -2.08 -5.07
C THR A 39 -12.22 -1.65 -5.09
N THR A 40 -11.71 -1.38 -6.28
CA THR A 40 -10.27 -1.17 -6.50
C THR A 40 -10.04 0.12 -7.27
N GLY A 41 -9.12 0.95 -6.77
CA GLY A 41 -8.66 2.15 -7.46
C GLY A 41 -7.19 2.01 -7.83
N ILE A 42 -6.75 2.78 -8.82
CA ILE A 42 -5.37 2.79 -9.29
C ILE A 42 -4.86 4.21 -9.31
N ILE A 43 -3.68 4.43 -8.74
CA ILE A 43 -2.94 5.69 -8.87
C ILE A 43 -1.60 5.39 -9.53
N ASP A 44 -1.39 5.93 -10.72
CA ASP A 44 -0.15 5.76 -11.46
C ASP A 44 0.25 7.07 -12.14
N GLY A 45 1.32 7.03 -12.93
CA GLY A 45 1.84 8.21 -13.60
C GLY A 45 0.93 8.81 -14.66
N SER A 46 -0.11 8.08 -15.09
CA SER A 46 -1.05 8.60 -16.07
C SER A 46 -2.18 9.41 -15.42
N CYS A 47 -2.31 9.36 -14.12
CA CYS A 47 -3.34 10.12 -13.41
C CYS A 47 -2.95 11.58 -13.28
N SER A 48 -3.89 12.48 -13.58
CA SER A 48 -3.72 13.89 -13.28
C SER A 48 -3.83 14.10 -11.76
N ASP A 49 -3.40 15.27 -11.29
CA ASP A 49 -3.51 15.59 -9.87
C ASP A 49 -4.96 15.59 -9.39
N VAL A 50 -5.87 16.03 -10.26
CA VAL A 50 -7.31 16.02 -9.94
C VAL A 50 -7.82 14.59 -9.80
N GLU A 51 -7.41 13.70 -10.70
CA GLU A 51 -7.80 12.30 -10.63
C GLU A 51 -7.23 11.60 -9.39
N LYS A 52 -5.97 11.86 -9.07
CA LYS A 52 -5.35 11.33 -7.86
C LYS A 52 -6.12 11.74 -6.63
N GLN A 53 -6.45 13.02 -6.54
CA GLN A 53 -7.16 13.53 -5.36
C GLN A 53 -8.55 12.92 -5.26
N ARG A 54 -9.23 12.75 -6.39
CA ARG A 54 -10.55 12.12 -6.40
C ARG A 54 -10.49 10.68 -5.88
N ILE A 55 -9.51 9.94 -6.35
CA ILE A 55 -9.33 8.54 -5.93
C ILE A 55 -8.95 8.45 -4.45
N VAL A 56 -8.05 9.32 -3.99
CA VAL A 56 -7.68 9.41 -2.58
C VAL A 56 -8.91 9.71 -1.72
N ASP A 57 -9.73 10.65 -2.14
CA ASP A 57 -10.94 11.03 -1.39
C ASP A 57 -11.91 9.85 -1.32
N GLN A 58 -12.08 9.11 -2.41
CA GLN A 58 -12.94 7.92 -2.42
C GLN A 58 -12.41 6.86 -1.47
N PHE A 59 -11.11 6.65 -1.45
CA PHE A 59 -10.50 5.68 -0.54
C PHE A 59 -10.68 6.10 0.92
N GLN A 60 -10.44 7.36 1.21
CA GLN A 60 -10.56 7.89 2.56
C GLN A 60 -12.01 7.86 3.07
N ARG A 61 -13.00 7.94 2.18
CA ARG A 61 -14.41 7.80 2.54
C ARG A 61 -14.85 6.34 2.68
N GLY A 62 -13.97 5.39 2.38
CA GLY A 62 -14.30 3.97 2.45
C GLY A 62 -15.01 3.42 1.22
N GLU A 63 -15.02 4.16 0.13
CA GLU A 63 -15.66 3.73 -1.12
C GLU A 63 -14.79 2.78 -1.94
N ILE A 64 -13.49 2.75 -1.66
CA ILE A 64 -12.53 1.88 -2.33
C ILE A 64 -11.86 1.03 -1.26
N GLN A 65 -11.84 -0.27 -1.44
CA GLN A 65 -11.26 -1.21 -0.49
C GLN A 65 -9.77 -1.45 -0.74
N ALA A 66 -9.37 -1.48 -2.01
CA ALA A 66 -7.99 -1.71 -2.40
C ALA A 66 -7.51 -0.56 -3.28
N LEU A 67 -6.42 0.06 -2.89
CA LEU A 67 -5.80 1.13 -3.68
C LEU A 67 -4.44 0.63 -4.16
N VAL A 68 -4.31 0.45 -5.47
CA VAL A 68 -3.05 0.00 -6.07
C VAL A 68 -2.32 1.22 -6.61
N CYS A 69 -1.11 1.44 -6.12
CA CYS A 69 -0.34 2.65 -6.41
C CYS A 69 0.99 2.32 -7.06
N ASN A 70 1.38 3.14 -8.02
CA ASN A 70 2.77 3.17 -8.46
C ASN A 70 3.56 3.91 -7.38
N ILE A 71 4.58 3.27 -6.82
CA ILE A 71 5.36 3.81 -5.70
C ILE A 71 5.97 5.18 -6.05
N GLN A 72 6.51 5.30 -7.25
CA GLN A 72 7.16 6.53 -7.69
C GLN A 72 6.17 7.67 -7.91
N SER A 73 5.00 7.36 -8.48
CA SER A 73 4.01 8.38 -8.84
C SER A 73 3.14 8.78 -7.66
N ALA A 74 2.83 7.84 -6.77
CA ALA A 74 1.90 8.08 -5.67
C ALA A 74 2.58 8.65 -4.44
N GLY A 75 3.92 8.61 -4.39
CA GLY A 75 4.66 9.03 -3.20
C GLY A 75 4.65 10.52 -2.92
N VAL A 76 4.11 11.33 -3.81
CA VAL A 76 4.15 12.79 -3.68
C VAL A 76 2.73 13.33 -3.49
N GLY A 77 2.53 14.04 -2.40
CA GLY A 77 1.31 14.83 -2.23
C GLY A 77 0.06 14.10 -1.80
N ILE A 78 0.14 12.81 -1.50
CA ILE A 78 -1.04 12.08 -1.03
C ILE A 78 -0.85 11.61 0.40
N THR A 79 -1.96 11.46 1.11
CA THR A 79 -1.99 10.92 2.47
C THR A 79 -3.14 9.91 2.53
N LEU A 80 -2.81 8.68 2.93
CA LEU A 80 -3.78 7.60 2.97
C LEU A 80 -3.77 6.99 4.37
N THR A 81 -4.67 7.49 5.22
CA THR A 81 -4.74 7.06 6.61
C THR A 81 -5.85 6.04 6.87
N LYS A 82 -6.67 5.77 5.87
CA LYS A 82 -7.78 4.81 6.02
C LYS A 82 -7.28 3.39 6.22
N ALA A 83 -6.17 3.02 5.58
CA ALA A 83 -5.65 1.67 5.66
C ALA A 83 -4.53 1.57 6.69
N SER A 84 -4.54 0.48 7.47
CA SER A 84 -3.47 0.16 8.40
C SER A 84 -2.43 -0.78 7.76
N ASN A 85 -2.69 -1.25 6.55
CA ASN A 85 -1.86 -2.25 5.91
C ASN A 85 -1.40 -1.81 4.54
N LEU A 86 -0.13 -2.01 4.28
CA LEU A 86 0.51 -1.67 3.01
C LEU A 86 1.23 -2.91 2.51
N ILE A 87 0.94 -3.31 1.29
CA ILE A 87 1.61 -4.42 0.64
C ILE A 87 2.54 -3.88 -0.43
N PHE A 88 3.81 -4.25 -0.36
CA PHE A 88 4.76 -3.97 -1.44
C PHE A 88 4.78 -5.17 -2.37
N ALA A 89 4.05 -5.09 -3.46
CA ALA A 89 4.07 -6.12 -4.51
C ALA A 89 5.40 -6.08 -5.25
N GLU A 90 5.95 -4.90 -5.40
CA GLU A 90 7.29 -4.65 -5.91
C GLU A 90 7.89 -3.52 -5.08
N ARG A 91 9.21 -3.44 -5.07
CA ARG A 91 9.93 -2.36 -4.39
C ARG A 91 10.77 -1.60 -5.39
N MET A 92 10.93 -0.30 -5.14
CA MET A 92 11.90 0.49 -5.89
C MET A 92 13.30 0.02 -5.56
N TRP A 93 14.21 0.15 -6.51
CA TRP A 93 15.62 -0.17 -6.28
C TRP A 93 16.19 0.67 -5.15
N ASN A 94 15.84 1.96 -5.12
CA ASN A 94 16.27 2.87 -4.08
C ASN A 94 15.37 2.71 -2.85
N GLU A 95 15.95 2.29 -1.75
CA GLU A 95 15.21 2.07 -0.51
C GLU A 95 14.57 3.35 0.02
N ILE A 96 15.18 4.50 -0.25
CA ILE A 96 14.62 5.78 0.18
C ILE A 96 13.25 6.02 -0.44
N ASP A 97 13.07 5.63 -1.70
CA ASP A 97 11.77 5.77 -2.38
C ASP A 97 10.70 4.90 -1.71
N ASN A 98 11.06 3.70 -1.31
CA ASN A 98 10.15 2.80 -0.60
C ASN A 98 9.75 3.38 0.76
N GLU A 99 10.72 3.92 1.49
CA GLU A 99 10.47 4.52 2.79
C GLU A 99 9.60 5.76 2.70
N GLN A 100 9.83 6.60 1.70
CA GLN A 100 9.02 7.79 1.48
C GLN A 100 7.58 7.42 1.17
N PHE A 101 7.37 6.40 0.34
CA PHE A 101 6.04 5.92 0.04
C PHE A 101 5.36 5.39 1.30
N GLU A 102 6.07 4.57 2.07
CA GLU A 102 5.54 4.04 3.33
C GLU A 102 5.15 5.15 4.30
N ASP A 103 5.99 6.16 4.43
CA ASP A 103 5.73 7.27 5.34
C ASP A 103 4.53 8.11 4.91
N ARG A 104 4.27 8.22 3.61
CA ARG A 104 3.10 8.92 3.10
C ARG A 104 1.81 8.17 3.40
N ILE A 105 1.87 6.84 3.35
CA ILE A 105 0.71 6.00 3.61
C ILE A 105 0.45 5.93 5.12
N HIS A 106 1.50 5.70 5.89
CA HIS A 106 1.42 5.56 7.34
C HIS A 106 2.07 6.78 7.99
N ARG A 107 1.36 7.88 7.99
CA ARG A 107 1.90 9.12 8.49
C ARG A 107 2.15 9.06 9.99
N ILE A 108 3.43 9.17 10.33
CA ILE A 108 3.89 9.19 11.71
C ILE A 108 3.81 10.64 12.21
N GLY A 109 3.38 10.83 13.43
CA GLY A 109 3.45 12.17 14.06
C GLY A 109 2.17 12.96 14.07
N GLN A 110 1.05 12.34 13.80
CA GLN A 110 -0.25 13.02 13.90
C GLN A 110 -0.87 12.87 15.28
N GLY A 111 -0.05 12.65 16.29
CA GLY A 111 -0.52 12.56 17.67
C GLY A 111 -1.22 11.26 18.03
N MET A 112 -1.30 10.33 17.11
CA MET A 112 -1.95 9.05 17.33
C MET A 112 -0.94 7.93 17.24
N THR A 113 -1.00 7.01 18.19
CA THR A 113 -0.25 5.77 18.10
C THR A 113 -1.02 4.82 17.21
N CYS A 114 -0.51 4.60 16.01
CA CYS A 114 -1.12 3.68 15.06
C CYS A 114 -0.21 2.51 14.82
N ASN A 115 -0.78 1.32 14.89
CA ASN A 115 -0.09 0.13 14.43
C ASN A 115 -0.41 -0.05 12.95
N TYR A 116 0.62 -0.41 12.18
CA TYR A 116 0.42 -0.70 10.77
C TYR A 116 1.34 -1.82 10.34
N THR A 117 0.96 -2.48 9.27
CA THR A 117 1.68 -3.63 8.74
C THR A 117 2.12 -3.32 7.33
N SER A 118 3.41 -3.50 7.06
CA SER A 118 3.95 -3.47 5.70
C SER A 118 4.33 -4.89 5.33
N ILE A 119 3.80 -5.36 4.22
CA ILE A 119 4.02 -6.71 3.72
C ILE A 119 4.88 -6.61 2.47
N PHE A 120 5.98 -7.34 2.44
CA PHE A 120 6.90 -7.34 1.30
C PHE A 120 6.77 -8.68 0.60
N PHE A 121 6.29 -8.64 -0.64
CA PHE A 121 6.19 -9.83 -1.45
C PHE A 121 7.47 -9.98 -2.28
N GLN A 122 8.07 -11.17 -2.25
CA GLN A 122 9.31 -11.42 -2.98
C GLN A 122 9.25 -12.79 -3.62
N GLY A 123 8.83 -12.83 -4.89
CA GLY A 123 8.71 -14.05 -5.64
C GLY A 123 7.68 -15.00 -5.03
N THR A 124 8.15 -16.18 -4.64
CA THR A 124 7.28 -17.19 -4.03
C THR A 124 7.20 -17.07 -2.51
N MET A 125 8.00 -16.19 -1.92
CA MET A 125 8.01 -15.99 -0.48
C MET A 125 7.39 -14.66 -0.12
N ASP A 126 6.45 -14.68 0.79
CA ASP A 126 5.81 -13.48 1.30
C ASP A 126 6.51 -13.04 2.56
N TRP A 127 6.91 -11.78 2.60
CA TRP A 127 7.56 -11.18 3.75
C TRP A 127 6.66 -10.11 4.31
N PHE A 128 6.52 -10.07 5.62
CA PHE A 128 5.75 -9.01 6.25
C PHE A 128 6.46 -8.50 7.49
N VAL A 129 6.25 -7.24 7.78
CA VAL A 129 6.80 -6.57 8.93
C VAL A 129 5.66 -5.83 9.61
N ASN A 130 5.42 -6.15 10.87
CA ASN A 130 4.48 -5.40 11.69
C ASN A 130 5.20 -4.20 12.28
N ARG A 131 4.66 -3.02 12.08
CA ARG A 131 5.29 -1.79 12.54
C ARG A 131 4.28 -0.92 13.27
N SER A 132 4.80 -0.23 14.27
CA SER A 132 4.09 0.88 14.89
C SER A 132 4.97 2.10 14.81
N ASN A 133 4.41 3.26 15.09
CA ASN A 133 5.18 4.51 15.09
C ASN A 133 6.40 4.45 16.00
N GLN A 134 6.31 3.66 17.06
CA GLN A 134 7.34 3.61 18.09
C GLN A 134 8.35 2.50 17.88
N ASN A 135 8.02 1.46 17.11
CA ASN A 135 8.83 0.26 17.00
C ASN A 135 9.34 -0.02 15.58
N LYS A 136 9.25 0.95 14.72
CA LYS A 136 9.58 0.77 13.30
C LYS A 136 10.96 0.14 13.08
N LYS A 137 11.97 0.59 13.80
CA LYS A 137 13.34 0.10 13.62
C LYS A 137 13.55 -1.30 14.17
N GLY A 138 12.96 -1.60 15.31
CA GLY A 138 13.12 -2.89 15.95
C GLY A 138 12.51 -4.02 15.15
N LEU A 139 11.34 -3.80 14.62
CA LEU A 139 10.63 -4.82 13.85
C LEU A 139 11.27 -5.10 12.50
N ALA A 140 11.86 -4.09 11.88
CA ALA A 140 12.51 -4.26 10.58
C ALA A 140 13.68 -5.27 10.64
N ASN A 141 14.36 -5.37 11.77
CA ASN A 141 15.51 -6.26 11.89
C ASN A 141 15.15 -7.74 11.92
N ILE A 142 13.91 -8.07 12.22
CA ILE A 142 13.46 -9.46 12.29
C ILE A 142 13.55 -10.14 10.93
N TYR A 143 13.34 -9.39 9.86
CA TYR A 143 13.25 -9.92 8.50
C TYR A 143 14.53 -9.78 7.69
N ASN A 144 15.57 -9.22 8.28
CA ASN A 144 16.85 -9.03 7.60
C ASN A 144 17.85 -10.13 7.89
N LYS A 145 17.38 -11.24 8.37
CA LYS A 145 18.23 -12.40 8.67
C LYS A 145 18.41 -13.29 7.47
#